data_9a73fee372cc7f549b9a086ccee632e5
#
_entry.id   9a73fee372cc7f549b9a086ccee632e5
#
_cell.length_a   1.000
_cell.length_b   1.000
_cell.length_c   1.000
_cell.angle_alpha   90.00
_cell.angle_beta   90.00
_cell.angle_gamma   90.00
#
_symmetry.space_group_name_H-M   'P 1'
#
loop_
_entity.id
_entity.type
_entity.pdbx_description
1 polymer ?
#
loop_
_entity_poly.entity_id
_entity_poly.type
_entity_poly.pdbx_seq_one_letter_code
_entity_poly.pdbx_strand_id
1 'polypeptide(L)'
;GFKWAADGVAGMAPKDGEAVASSKLSGERISEDGQNARFSFKADKVEEGSYLFFYPYNADSRLNSCIFTVKGNQRQPEVGQVGDILSLVGQQNIIVNKETEEYKVKTKLVGAYLRIHVFGIEGESVKSVTVSSENAKIAGSFISGKTGALLKSDGTESSVTVTLETPFAVKKEKNGSEGIYVAMLPEKESMNNYKVVTDKTSYTLSSSASVKLANGKFTDVDIDLGKALPEDVKLPEHLYLIGDATDAGWDLGKAVEMKREGAVYQVEANLYHKGEGFKFITDKRWGADEYRKGDDGSTFVLNEPKDEKFQVEKDGKYKIALDFRTGKLSVTLLEEIVEDLPEIIYSNPEGTATTDKMKKVANGIYTAQVYVGSGEGKNLFRISQGNSYWNSGKDEVIDFRDAETKADALTYEFSGLSANGNSGHAWVFDTKFEERYYDVTL
;
A
#
# COMPACT_ATOMS: atom_id res chain seq x y z
N GLY A 1 -13.66 -0.82 -26.24
CA GLY A 1 -13.21 -1.58 -27.41
C GLY A 1 -11.85 -1.08 -27.85
N PHE A 2 -11.09 -1.93 -28.52
CA PHE A 2 -9.82 -1.51 -29.09
C PHE A 2 -10.05 -0.75 -30.40
N LYS A 3 -9.10 0.14 -30.70
CA LYS A 3 -9.15 0.98 -31.89
C LYS A 3 -8.12 0.50 -32.92
N TRP A 4 -8.48 0.57 -34.19
CA TRP A 4 -7.53 0.38 -35.28
C TRP A 4 -6.44 1.44 -35.23
N ALA A 5 -5.21 1.04 -35.57
CA ALA A 5 -4.07 1.95 -35.74
C ALA A 5 -3.68 2.02 -37.22
N ALA A 6 -3.11 3.17 -37.62
CA ALA A 6 -2.56 3.34 -38.98
C ALA A 6 -1.36 2.39 -39.21
N ASP A 7 -0.93 2.28 -40.47
CA ASP A 7 0.20 1.48 -40.98
C ASP A 7 0.02 -0.07 -40.93
N GLY A 8 -1.09 -0.56 -40.38
CA GLY A 8 -1.40 -1.98 -40.40
C GLY A 8 -1.65 -2.50 -41.84
N VAL A 9 -1.27 -3.76 -42.08
CA VAL A 9 -1.52 -4.46 -43.34
C VAL A 9 -2.39 -5.69 -43.10
N ALA A 10 -3.53 -5.76 -43.72
CA ALA A 10 -4.40 -6.93 -43.69
C ALA A 10 -4.10 -7.89 -44.83
N GLY A 11 -4.59 -9.13 -44.72
CA GLY A 11 -4.49 -10.17 -45.75
C GLY A 11 -5.84 -10.71 -46.21
N MET A 12 -5.90 -11.13 -47.42
CA MET A 12 -6.91 -12.05 -47.95
C MET A 12 -6.22 -13.38 -48.32
N ALA A 13 -6.61 -14.44 -47.63
CA ALA A 13 -6.03 -15.78 -47.83
C ALA A 13 -6.91 -16.58 -48.79
N PRO A 14 -6.40 -16.97 -49.97
CA PRO A 14 -7.11 -17.85 -50.91
C PRO A 14 -7.07 -19.33 -50.46
N LYS A 15 -7.80 -20.17 -51.12
CA LYS A 15 -7.74 -21.62 -50.88
C LYS A 15 -6.35 -22.18 -51.24
N ASP A 16 -5.84 -21.79 -52.39
CA ASP A 16 -4.56 -22.21 -52.93
C ASP A 16 -3.75 -20.96 -53.34
N GLY A 17 -2.42 -21.03 -53.30
CA GLY A 17 -1.54 -19.89 -53.57
C GLY A 17 -1.24 -19.02 -52.35
N GLU A 18 -0.51 -17.93 -52.55
CA GLU A 18 -0.13 -17.02 -51.51
C GLU A 18 -1.26 -16.06 -51.08
N ALA A 19 -1.25 -15.62 -49.87
CA ALA A 19 -2.18 -14.59 -49.40
C ALA A 19 -1.86 -13.23 -50.07
N VAL A 20 -2.91 -12.45 -50.33
CA VAL A 20 -2.80 -11.12 -50.93
C VAL A 20 -2.77 -10.06 -49.81
N ALA A 21 -1.76 -9.19 -49.84
CA ALA A 21 -1.63 -8.09 -48.90
C ALA A 21 -2.46 -6.87 -49.30
N SER A 22 -3.06 -6.20 -48.36
CA SER A 22 -3.62 -4.88 -48.54
C SER A 22 -2.52 -3.79 -48.68
N SER A 23 -2.89 -2.62 -49.14
CA SER A 23 -2.11 -1.40 -48.87
C SER A 23 -2.06 -1.16 -47.35
N LYS A 24 -1.06 -0.41 -46.91
CA LYS A 24 -1.01 0.08 -45.51
C LYS A 24 -2.28 0.87 -45.19
N LEU A 25 -2.82 0.66 -44.01
CA LEU A 25 -3.98 1.39 -43.54
C LEU A 25 -3.61 2.85 -43.27
N SER A 26 -4.27 3.81 -43.92
CA SER A 26 -4.10 5.23 -43.57
C SER A 26 -5.12 5.65 -42.52
N GLY A 27 -4.77 6.68 -41.72
CA GLY A 27 -5.64 7.18 -40.63
C GLY A 27 -7.01 7.64 -41.14
N GLU A 28 -7.10 8.23 -42.32
CA GLU A 28 -8.35 8.68 -42.99
C GLU A 28 -9.33 7.51 -43.30
N ARG A 29 -8.83 6.29 -43.30
CA ARG A 29 -9.60 5.07 -43.54
C ARG A 29 -10.04 4.35 -42.29
N ILE A 30 -9.80 4.96 -41.16
CA ILE A 30 -10.26 4.52 -39.83
C ILE A 30 -11.44 5.40 -39.43
N SER A 31 -12.55 4.81 -38.96
CA SER A 31 -13.68 5.57 -38.44
C SER A 31 -13.26 6.43 -37.23
N GLU A 32 -13.97 7.52 -36.99
CA GLU A 32 -13.68 8.47 -35.90
C GLU A 32 -13.67 7.77 -34.53
N ASP A 33 -14.53 6.79 -34.31
CA ASP A 33 -14.56 5.96 -33.11
C ASP A 33 -13.45 4.89 -33.08
N GLY A 34 -12.70 4.74 -34.18
CA GLY A 34 -11.64 3.75 -34.33
C GLY A 34 -12.11 2.29 -34.45
N GLN A 35 -13.42 2.04 -34.51
CA GLN A 35 -13.96 0.67 -34.49
C GLN A 35 -13.99 0.02 -35.87
N ASN A 36 -13.98 0.80 -36.95
CA ASN A 36 -14.02 0.33 -38.32
C ASN A 36 -12.80 0.80 -39.10
N ALA A 37 -12.31 -0.03 -40.01
CA ALA A 37 -11.21 0.31 -40.91
C ALA A 37 -11.49 -0.22 -42.33
N ARG A 38 -11.05 0.54 -43.33
CA ARG A 38 -11.18 0.18 -44.73
C ARG A 38 -9.82 -0.18 -45.34
N PHE A 39 -9.62 -1.44 -45.63
CA PHE A 39 -8.42 -1.94 -46.29
C PHE A 39 -8.61 -2.00 -47.79
N SER A 40 -7.58 -1.64 -48.56
CA SER A 40 -7.59 -1.71 -50.04
C SER A 40 -6.64 -2.77 -50.56
N PHE A 41 -7.14 -3.61 -51.42
CA PHE A 41 -6.35 -4.64 -52.11
C PHE A 41 -6.25 -4.27 -53.59
N LYS A 42 -5.10 -4.52 -54.21
CA LYS A 42 -4.92 -4.23 -55.66
C LYS A 42 -5.71 -5.25 -56.47
N ALA A 43 -6.55 -4.79 -57.39
CA ALA A 43 -7.44 -5.63 -58.20
C ALA A 43 -6.69 -6.65 -59.07
N ASP A 44 -5.49 -6.28 -59.57
CA ASP A 44 -4.61 -7.17 -60.35
C ASP A 44 -3.98 -8.32 -59.54
N LYS A 45 -4.11 -8.27 -58.23
CA LYS A 45 -3.60 -9.28 -57.27
C LYS A 45 -4.68 -10.19 -56.69
N VAL A 46 -5.96 -9.87 -56.97
CA VAL A 46 -7.09 -10.58 -56.39
C VAL A 46 -7.91 -11.21 -57.55
N GLU A 47 -7.87 -12.51 -57.63
CA GLU A 47 -8.66 -13.29 -58.62
C GLU A 47 -10.06 -13.57 -58.06
N GLU A 48 -10.98 -13.93 -58.97
CA GLU A 48 -12.30 -14.41 -58.55
C GLU A 48 -12.16 -15.69 -57.71
N GLY A 49 -12.88 -15.73 -56.60
CA GLY A 49 -12.78 -16.91 -55.73
C GLY A 49 -13.14 -16.63 -54.28
N SER A 50 -12.90 -17.61 -53.45
CA SER A 50 -13.17 -17.53 -51.99
C SER A 50 -11.92 -17.18 -51.22
N TYR A 51 -12.05 -16.14 -50.40
CA TYR A 51 -10.96 -15.64 -49.53
C TYR A 51 -11.42 -15.53 -48.09
N LEU A 52 -10.46 -15.70 -47.17
CA LEU A 52 -10.65 -15.34 -45.78
C LEU A 52 -9.86 -14.07 -45.48
N PHE A 53 -10.55 -13.06 -44.93
CA PHE A 53 -9.87 -11.86 -44.39
C PHE A 53 -9.16 -12.20 -43.10
N PHE A 54 -7.95 -11.67 -42.93
CA PHE A 54 -7.21 -11.79 -41.68
C PHE A 54 -6.30 -10.58 -41.44
N TYR A 55 -5.91 -10.36 -40.18
CA TYR A 55 -5.01 -9.28 -39.76
C TYR A 55 -4.19 -9.74 -38.58
N PRO A 56 -2.87 -9.47 -38.52
CA PRO A 56 -2.03 -8.84 -39.58
C PRO A 56 -1.71 -9.80 -40.73
N TYR A 57 -1.24 -9.24 -41.83
CA TYR A 57 -0.86 -9.99 -43.02
C TYR A 57 0.30 -10.97 -42.78
N ASN A 58 0.17 -12.15 -43.37
CA ASN A 58 1.26 -13.16 -43.45
C ASN A 58 1.06 -13.92 -44.80
N ALA A 59 2.13 -13.95 -45.63
CA ALA A 59 2.06 -14.50 -47.00
C ALA A 59 1.74 -16.02 -47.02
N ASP A 60 2.14 -16.73 -45.98
CA ASP A 60 1.95 -18.19 -45.87
C ASP A 60 0.55 -18.59 -45.38
N SER A 61 -0.30 -17.60 -45.06
CA SER A 61 -1.69 -17.85 -44.65
C SER A 61 -2.54 -18.40 -45.79
N ARG A 62 -3.45 -19.32 -45.48
CA ARG A 62 -4.38 -19.96 -46.39
C ARG A 62 -5.80 -19.87 -45.83
N LEU A 63 -6.80 -20.11 -46.67
CA LEU A 63 -8.22 -20.00 -46.35
C LEU A 63 -8.62 -20.71 -45.04
N ASN A 64 -8.00 -21.84 -44.76
CA ASN A 64 -8.31 -22.64 -43.56
C ASN A 64 -7.21 -22.62 -42.47
N SER A 65 -6.14 -21.86 -42.71
CA SER A 65 -4.96 -21.84 -41.83
C SER A 65 -4.25 -20.48 -41.87
N CYS A 66 -4.76 -19.50 -41.13
CA CYS A 66 -4.12 -18.21 -41.01
C CYS A 66 -3.00 -18.28 -39.95
N ILE A 67 -1.83 -17.79 -40.31
CA ILE A 67 -0.63 -17.79 -39.47
C ILE A 67 -0.47 -16.42 -38.81
N PHE A 68 -0.27 -16.41 -37.48
CA PHE A 68 -0.05 -15.23 -36.70
C PHE A 68 1.23 -15.35 -35.90
N THR A 69 1.88 -14.20 -35.66
CA THR A 69 3.09 -14.12 -34.86
C THR A 69 2.83 -13.26 -33.64
N VAL A 70 3.07 -13.81 -32.46
CA VAL A 70 3.16 -13.08 -31.20
C VAL A 70 4.63 -12.74 -30.99
N LYS A 71 4.97 -11.45 -31.10
CA LYS A 71 6.35 -10.97 -30.92
C LYS A 71 6.70 -10.90 -29.45
N GLY A 72 7.94 -11.21 -29.07
CA GLY A 72 8.47 -11.01 -27.73
C GLY A 72 8.61 -9.52 -27.35
N ASN A 73 8.78 -8.65 -28.36
CA ASN A 73 8.79 -7.18 -28.18
C ASN A 73 7.59 -6.57 -28.90
N GLN A 74 6.73 -5.92 -28.16
CA GLN A 74 5.51 -5.29 -28.62
C GLN A 74 5.53 -3.80 -28.31
N ARG A 75 4.77 -3.02 -29.07
CA ARG A 75 4.62 -1.57 -28.85
C ARG A 75 3.15 -1.23 -28.71
N GLN A 76 2.88 -0.26 -27.86
CA GLN A 76 1.57 0.31 -27.65
C GLN A 76 1.71 1.84 -27.67
N PRO A 77 0.95 2.56 -28.54
CA PRO A 77 1.05 4.01 -28.63
C PRO A 77 0.76 4.70 -27.31
N GLU A 78 -0.33 4.34 -26.67
CA GLU A 78 -0.73 4.83 -25.35
C GLU A 78 -1.59 3.78 -24.63
N VAL A 79 -1.78 3.95 -23.33
CA VAL A 79 -2.65 3.08 -22.54
C VAL A 79 -4.06 3.06 -23.11
N GLY A 80 -4.69 1.86 -23.15
CA GLY A 80 -6.03 1.68 -23.73
C GLY A 80 -6.06 1.46 -25.24
N GLN A 81 -4.97 1.72 -25.98
CA GLN A 81 -4.85 1.39 -27.40
C GLN A 81 -4.14 0.05 -27.58
N VAL A 82 -4.60 -0.77 -28.50
CA VAL A 82 -4.07 -2.13 -28.69
C VAL A 82 -2.97 -2.17 -29.77
N GLY A 83 -2.91 -1.16 -30.63
CA GLY A 83 -1.90 -1.07 -31.67
C GLY A 83 -1.91 -2.24 -32.64
N ASP A 84 -0.71 -2.65 -33.07
CA ASP A 84 -0.46 -3.71 -34.05
C ASP A 84 -0.41 -5.15 -33.49
N ILE A 85 -0.73 -5.32 -32.21
CA ILE A 85 -0.68 -6.64 -31.54
C ILE A 85 -1.92 -7.51 -31.80
N LEU A 86 -2.97 -6.95 -32.39
CA LEU A 86 -4.20 -7.68 -32.68
C LEU A 86 -4.02 -8.74 -33.73
N SER A 87 -4.65 -9.90 -33.50
CA SER A 87 -4.82 -10.96 -34.51
C SER A 87 -6.31 -11.20 -34.74
N LEU A 88 -6.75 -11.07 -35.97
CA LEU A 88 -8.15 -11.13 -36.35
C LEU A 88 -8.35 -12.04 -37.55
N VAL A 89 -9.45 -12.77 -37.56
CA VAL A 89 -9.95 -13.51 -38.76
C VAL A 89 -11.35 -13.07 -39.10
N GLY A 90 -11.70 -13.09 -40.39
CA GLY A 90 -13.06 -12.86 -40.86
C GLY A 90 -13.99 -13.96 -40.34
N GLN A 91 -15.21 -13.59 -39.97
CA GLN A 91 -16.23 -14.56 -39.54
C GLN A 91 -16.84 -15.38 -40.71
N GLN A 92 -16.66 -14.89 -41.90
CA GLN A 92 -17.14 -15.52 -43.12
C GLN A 92 -16.16 -15.34 -44.28
N ASN A 93 -16.20 -16.22 -45.25
CA ASN A 93 -15.44 -16.08 -46.48
C ASN A 93 -15.99 -14.90 -47.33
N ILE A 94 -15.08 -14.20 -47.99
CA ILE A 94 -15.39 -13.21 -49.02
C ILE A 94 -15.41 -13.97 -50.34
N ILE A 95 -16.52 -13.89 -51.07
CA ILE A 95 -16.60 -14.42 -52.47
C ILE A 95 -16.33 -13.25 -53.40
N VAL A 96 -15.10 -13.19 -53.90
CA VAL A 96 -14.69 -12.13 -54.84
C VAL A 96 -15.25 -12.41 -56.20
N ASN A 97 -15.88 -11.40 -56.80
CA ASN A 97 -16.35 -11.40 -58.21
C ASN A 97 -16.04 -10.03 -58.83
N LYS A 98 -16.16 -9.90 -60.16
CA LYS A 98 -15.82 -8.70 -60.93
C LYS A 98 -16.78 -7.52 -60.72
N GLU A 99 -17.95 -7.77 -60.15
CA GLU A 99 -19.02 -6.78 -60.02
C GLU A 99 -19.01 -6.08 -58.65
N THR A 100 -18.32 -6.63 -57.65
CA THR A 100 -18.36 -6.13 -56.28
C THR A 100 -17.03 -5.47 -55.91
N GLU A 101 -17.04 -4.16 -55.69
CA GLU A 101 -15.86 -3.38 -55.33
C GLU A 101 -15.62 -3.29 -53.82
N GLU A 102 -16.63 -3.47 -52.98
CA GLU A 102 -16.54 -3.35 -51.53
C GLU A 102 -17.18 -4.52 -50.79
N TYR A 103 -16.45 -5.08 -49.82
CA TYR A 103 -16.92 -6.19 -49.00
C TYR A 103 -16.90 -5.78 -47.53
N LYS A 104 -18.04 -5.99 -46.83
CA LYS A 104 -18.14 -5.79 -45.39
C LYS A 104 -17.78 -7.08 -44.66
N VAL A 105 -16.75 -7.04 -43.83
CA VAL A 105 -16.26 -8.21 -43.10
C VAL A 105 -16.38 -7.97 -41.61
N LYS A 106 -17.12 -8.83 -40.92
CA LYS A 106 -17.05 -8.91 -39.45
C LYS A 106 -15.86 -9.77 -39.07
N THR A 107 -15.05 -9.28 -38.16
CA THR A 107 -13.85 -9.97 -37.67
C THR A 107 -14.07 -10.60 -36.31
N LYS A 108 -13.31 -11.64 -36.02
CA LYS A 108 -13.22 -12.31 -34.74
C LYS A 108 -11.79 -12.22 -34.23
N LEU A 109 -11.64 -11.90 -32.94
CA LEU A 109 -10.38 -11.92 -32.30
C LEU A 109 -9.84 -13.34 -32.16
N VAL A 110 -8.56 -13.53 -32.44
CA VAL A 110 -7.82 -14.77 -32.22
C VAL A 110 -6.53 -14.44 -31.47
N GLY A 111 -5.86 -15.44 -30.89
CA GLY A 111 -4.77 -15.21 -29.96
C GLY A 111 -5.26 -14.97 -28.53
N ALA A 112 -4.37 -14.78 -27.60
CA ALA A 112 -4.70 -14.48 -26.22
C ALA A 112 -4.09 -13.15 -25.80
N TYR A 113 -4.74 -12.45 -24.88
CA TYR A 113 -4.33 -11.11 -24.49
C TYR A 113 -4.44 -10.94 -22.98
N LEU A 114 -3.43 -10.36 -22.37
CA LEU A 114 -3.58 -9.77 -21.04
C LEU A 114 -3.98 -8.31 -21.19
N ARG A 115 -4.81 -7.84 -20.28
CA ARG A 115 -5.07 -6.43 -20.05
C ARG A 115 -4.60 -6.11 -18.65
N ILE A 116 -3.46 -5.43 -18.56
CA ILE A 116 -2.75 -5.17 -17.30
C ILE A 116 -3.13 -3.78 -16.79
N HIS A 117 -3.70 -3.73 -15.60
CA HIS A 117 -4.01 -2.51 -14.88
C HIS A 117 -2.93 -2.23 -13.86
N VAL A 118 -2.17 -1.15 -14.04
CA VAL A 118 -1.10 -0.72 -13.13
C VAL A 118 -1.60 0.45 -12.30
N PHE A 119 -1.54 0.34 -10.96
CA PHE A 119 -2.02 1.35 -10.01
C PHE A 119 -1.27 1.24 -8.67
N GLY A 120 -1.69 1.99 -7.64
CA GLY A 120 -1.24 1.87 -6.25
C GLY A 120 -0.23 2.91 -5.79
N ILE A 121 0.34 3.68 -6.70
CA ILE A 121 1.29 4.78 -6.40
C ILE A 121 0.96 6.01 -7.24
N GLU A 122 1.54 7.15 -6.87
CA GLU A 122 1.44 8.41 -7.63
C GLU A 122 2.83 8.98 -7.91
N GLY A 123 2.89 9.83 -8.94
CA GLY A 123 4.11 10.56 -9.29
C GLY A 123 5.15 9.75 -10.05
N GLU A 124 4.76 8.60 -10.62
CA GLU A 124 5.56 7.80 -11.55
C GLU A 124 4.78 7.50 -12.82
N SER A 125 5.50 7.28 -13.92
CA SER A 125 4.91 6.94 -15.21
C SER A 125 5.50 5.64 -15.75
N VAL A 126 4.63 4.68 -16.11
CA VAL A 126 5.04 3.40 -16.70
C VAL A 126 5.56 3.63 -18.11
N LYS A 127 6.73 3.09 -18.40
CA LYS A 127 7.38 3.07 -19.73
C LYS A 127 7.22 1.71 -20.42
N SER A 128 7.30 0.62 -19.65
CA SER A 128 7.14 -0.73 -20.19
C SER A 128 6.67 -1.72 -19.15
N VAL A 129 6.06 -2.80 -19.64
CA VAL A 129 5.71 -3.97 -18.84
C VAL A 129 6.26 -5.20 -19.55
N THR A 130 7.00 -6.01 -18.81
CA THR A 130 7.45 -7.35 -19.25
C THR A 130 6.65 -8.41 -18.51
N VAL A 131 6.09 -9.34 -19.25
CA VAL A 131 5.49 -10.58 -18.74
C VAL A 131 6.44 -11.71 -19.06
N SER A 132 6.85 -12.47 -18.08
CA SER A 132 7.68 -13.68 -18.26
C SER A 132 6.99 -14.87 -17.61
N SER A 133 7.11 -16.04 -18.24
CA SER A 133 6.55 -17.29 -17.73
C SER A 133 7.66 -18.29 -17.41
N GLU A 134 7.55 -18.92 -16.25
CA GLU A 134 8.50 -19.95 -15.81
C GLU A 134 8.22 -21.32 -16.45
N ASN A 135 6.96 -21.57 -16.78
CA ASN A 135 6.50 -22.90 -17.18
C ASN A 135 6.00 -22.98 -18.63
N ALA A 136 5.96 -21.87 -19.38
CA ALA A 136 5.41 -21.84 -20.72
C ALA A 136 6.20 -20.93 -21.67
N LYS A 137 6.16 -21.27 -22.97
CA LYS A 137 6.54 -20.36 -24.04
C LYS A 137 5.29 -19.55 -24.43
N ILE A 138 5.36 -18.23 -24.29
CA ILE A 138 4.23 -17.31 -24.40
C ILE A 138 4.27 -16.40 -25.62
N ALA A 139 5.39 -16.41 -26.37
CA ALA A 139 5.52 -15.75 -27.66
C ALA A 139 6.04 -16.75 -28.72
N GLY A 140 5.79 -16.45 -30.00
CA GLY A 140 6.09 -17.33 -31.11
C GLY A 140 5.00 -17.24 -32.19
N SER A 141 4.65 -18.35 -32.83
CA SER A 141 3.61 -18.37 -33.85
C SER A 141 2.42 -19.27 -33.48
N PHE A 142 1.26 -18.96 -34.03
CA PHE A 142 0.09 -19.83 -33.94
C PHE A 142 -0.70 -19.82 -35.25
N ILE A 143 -1.46 -20.87 -35.47
CA ILE A 143 -2.29 -21.03 -36.63
C ILE A 143 -3.74 -21.06 -36.19
N SER A 144 -4.57 -20.20 -36.81
CA SER A 144 -6.02 -20.16 -36.61
C SER A 144 -6.75 -20.62 -37.86
N GLY A 145 -7.73 -21.47 -37.66
CA GLY A 145 -8.67 -21.84 -38.74
C GLY A 145 -9.65 -20.72 -39.06
N LYS A 146 -10.40 -20.90 -40.17
CA LYS A 146 -11.42 -19.94 -40.65
C LYS A 146 -12.52 -19.61 -39.63
N THR A 147 -12.76 -20.46 -38.67
CA THR A 147 -13.73 -20.21 -37.57
C THR A 147 -13.12 -19.50 -36.37
N GLY A 148 -11.83 -19.18 -36.43
CA GLY A 148 -11.06 -18.65 -35.31
C GLY A 148 -10.61 -19.71 -34.30
N ALA A 149 -10.79 -21.00 -34.63
CA ALA A 149 -10.28 -22.08 -33.77
C ALA A 149 -8.74 -22.17 -33.83
N LEU A 150 -8.10 -22.38 -32.72
CA LEU A 150 -6.65 -22.64 -32.65
C LEU A 150 -6.39 -24.02 -33.29
N LEU A 151 -5.51 -24.08 -34.29
CA LEU A 151 -5.06 -25.31 -34.94
C LEU A 151 -3.70 -25.76 -34.42
N LYS A 152 -2.78 -24.81 -34.21
CA LYS A 152 -1.40 -25.08 -33.74
C LYS A 152 -0.86 -23.86 -32.99
N SER A 153 0.04 -24.09 -32.06
CA SER A 153 0.78 -23.04 -31.35
C SER A 153 2.21 -23.48 -31.13
N ASP A 154 3.16 -22.72 -31.68
CA ASP A 154 4.60 -22.97 -31.59
C ASP A 154 5.26 -21.84 -30.81
N GLY A 155 5.55 -22.09 -29.52
CA GLY A 155 6.20 -21.13 -28.65
C GLY A 155 7.71 -21.17 -28.80
N THR A 156 8.34 -19.99 -28.88
CA THR A 156 9.79 -19.83 -28.97
C THR A 156 10.34 -19.08 -27.76
N GLU A 157 9.62 -18.08 -27.23
CA GLU A 157 10.07 -17.21 -26.16
C GLU A 157 9.15 -17.35 -24.92
N SER A 158 9.76 -17.25 -23.72
CA SER A 158 9.05 -17.29 -22.45
C SER A 158 8.79 -15.91 -21.85
N SER A 159 9.05 -14.84 -22.61
CA SER A 159 8.78 -13.46 -22.17
C SER A 159 8.23 -12.60 -23.30
N VAL A 160 7.43 -11.61 -22.91
CA VAL A 160 6.90 -10.57 -23.80
C VAL A 160 7.08 -9.22 -23.09
N THR A 161 7.67 -8.26 -23.78
CA THR A 161 7.80 -6.88 -23.32
C THR A 161 6.96 -5.95 -24.18
N VAL A 162 6.08 -5.17 -23.52
CA VAL A 162 5.33 -4.08 -24.14
C VAL A 162 5.93 -2.75 -23.74
N THR A 163 6.36 -1.96 -24.73
CA THR A 163 6.82 -0.59 -24.54
C THR A 163 5.72 0.39 -24.92
N LEU A 164 5.43 1.35 -24.03
CA LEU A 164 4.52 2.45 -24.29
C LEU A 164 5.29 3.57 -24.98
N GLU A 165 4.76 4.09 -26.10
CA GLU A 165 5.33 5.26 -26.76
C GLU A 165 5.04 6.55 -25.97
N THR A 166 3.86 6.63 -25.37
CA THR A 166 3.50 7.64 -24.38
C THR A 166 3.47 7.01 -23.00
N PRO A 167 4.39 7.38 -22.08
CA PRO A 167 4.38 6.87 -20.72
C PRO A 167 3.06 7.13 -20.01
N PHE A 168 2.58 6.14 -19.26
CA PHE A 168 1.30 6.18 -18.54
C PHE A 168 1.50 6.58 -17.08
N ALA A 169 0.92 7.72 -16.66
CA ALA A 169 0.97 8.17 -15.27
C ALA A 169 0.16 7.23 -14.36
N VAL A 170 0.84 6.61 -13.39
CA VAL A 170 0.22 5.71 -12.42
C VAL A 170 -0.65 6.50 -11.46
N LYS A 171 -1.82 5.98 -11.14
CA LYS A 171 -2.76 6.53 -10.15
C LYS A 171 -2.84 5.63 -8.94
N LYS A 172 -3.16 6.20 -7.78
CA LYS A 172 -3.35 5.44 -6.55
C LYS A 172 -4.50 4.45 -6.69
N GLU A 173 -5.60 4.87 -7.29
CA GLU A 173 -6.78 4.05 -7.50
C GLU A 173 -6.79 3.41 -8.89
N LYS A 174 -7.26 2.17 -8.97
CA LYS A 174 -7.42 1.45 -10.23
C LYS A 174 -8.44 2.15 -11.13
N ASN A 175 -8.04 2.49 -12.35
CA ASN A 175 -8.96 2.89 -13.41
C ASN A 175 -9.31 1.67 -14.28
N GLY A 176 -10.55 1.20 -14.20
CA GLY A 176 -11.00 -0.01 -14.90
C GLY A 176 -11.10 0.10 -16.42
N SER A 177 -11.01 1.31 -16.99
CA SER A 177 -11.07 1.54 -18.46
C SER A 177 -9.71 1.56 -19.14
N GLU A 178 -8.63 1.76 -18.38
CA GLU A 178 -7.27 1.88 -18.89
C GLU A 178 -6.49 0.58 -18.62
N GLY A 179 -5.78 0.08 -19.63
CA GLY A 179 -4.97 -1.12 -19.50
C GLY A 179 -3.85 -1.18 -20.52
N ILE A 180 -2.75 -1.81 -20.14
CA ILE A 180 -1.64 -2.16 -21.03
C ILE A 180 -1.95 -3.53 -21.60
N TYR A 181 -2.00 -3.64 -22.93
CA TYR A 181 -2.35 -4.87 -23.59
C TYR A 181 -1.09 -5.66 -24.00
N VAL A 182 -1.08 -6.94 -23.69
CA VAL A 182 0.01 -7.87 -24.04
C VAL A 182 -0.58 -9.02 -24.83
N ALA A 183 -0.17 -9.17 -26.09
CA ALA A 183 -0.51 -10.37 -26.86
C ALA A 183 0.36 -11.54 -26.43
N MET A 184 -0.24 -12.70 -26.29
CA MET A 184 0.42 -13.94 -25.88
C MET A 184 -0.11 -15.13 -26.73
N LEU A 185 0.64 -16.22 -26.74
CA LEU A 185 0.19 -17.45 -27.40
C LEU A 185 -1.06 -18.01 -26.70
N PRO A 186 -2.11 -18.37 -27.46
CA PRO A 186 -3.37 -18.87 -26.91
C PRO A 186 -3.26 -20.29 -26.35
N GLU A 187 -4.24 -20.64 -25.51
CA GLU A 187 -4.45 -21.97 -24.88
C GLU A 187 -3.24 -22.46 -24.08
N LYS A 188 -2.49 -21.52 -23.48
CA LYS A 188 -1.41 -21.80 -22.51
C LYS A 188 -1.90 -21.50 -21.12
N GLU A 189 -1.47 -22.31 -20.18
CA GLU A 189 -1.55 -22.02 -18.75
C GLU A 189 -0.18 -21.53 -18.29
N SER A 190 -0.12 -20.28 -17.84
CA SER A 190 1.14 -19.60 -17.62
C SER A 190 1.20 -19.04 -16.19
N MET A 191 2.25 -19.41 -15.45
CA MET A 191 2.65 -18.72 -14.22
C MET A 191 3.53 -17.55 -14.60
N ASN A 192 3.02 -16.35 -14.37
CA ASN A 192 3.64 -15.14 -14.88
C ASN A 192 4.35 -14.35 -13.78
N ASN A 193 5.56 -13.90 -14.10
CA ASN A 193 6.23 -12.82 -13.40
C ASN A 193 6.08 -11.54 -14.21
N TYR A 194 5.91 -10.43 -13.52
CA TYR A 194 5.71 -9.12 -14.13
C TYR A 194 6.84 -8.18 -13.71
N LYS A 195 7.46 -7.51 -14.69
CA LYS A 195 8.38 -6.41 -14.45
C LYS A 195 7.76 -5.14 -15.03
N VAL A 196 7.50 -4.16 -14.17
CA VAL A 196 7.02 -2.83 -14.56
C VAL A 196 8.17 -1.85 -14.45
N VAL A 197 8.50 -1.18 -15.54
CA VAL A 197 9.53 -0.13 -15.57
C VAL A 197 8.84 1.22 -15.63
N THR A 198 9.16 2.08 -14.69
CA THR A 198 8.69 3.47 -14.64
C THR A 198 9.77 4.46 -15.06
N ASP A 199 9.48 5.73 -14.99
CA ASP A 199 10.46 6.81 -15.17
C ASP A 199 11.43 6.97 -14.00
N LYS A 200 11.14 6.33 -12.85
CA LYS A 200 11.97 6.41 -11.63
C LYS A 200 12.71 5.11 -11.30
N THR A 201 12.01 4.00 -11.36
CA THR A 201 12.55 2.69 -10.95
C THR A 201 11.87 1.55 -11.69
N SER A 202 12.16 0.32 -11.32
CA SER A 202 11.44 -0.86 -11.79
C SER A 202 10.93 -1.71 -10.64
N TYR A 203 9.82 -2.40 -10.89
CA TYR A 203 9.12 -3.24 -9.93
C TYR A 203 9.01 -4.65 -10.47
N THR A 204 9.32 -5.64 -9.65
CA THR A 204 9.14 -7.06 -9.99
C THR A 204 8.08 -7.67 -9.08
N LEU A 205 7.10 -8.36 -9.69
CA LEU A 205 6.04 -9.06 -9.00
C LEU A 205 5.93 -10.48 -9.55
N SER A 206 5.77 -11.45 -8.68
CA SER A 206 5.50 -12.84 -9.04
C SER A 206 4.06 -13.19 -8.74
N SER A 207 3.37 -13.82 -9.70
CA SER A 207 2.04 -14.37 -9.47
C SER A 207 2.16 -15.75 -8.84
N SER A 208 1.41 -15.98 -7.76
CA SER A 208 1.27 -17.32 -7.16
C SER A 208 0.24 -18.20 -7.87
N ALA A 209 -0.51 -17.64 -8.83
CA ALA A 209 -1.54 -18.33 -9.57
C ALA A 209 -1.25 -18.35 -11.08
N SER A 210 -1.53 -19.48 -11.72
CA SER A 210 -1.46 -19.57 -13.17
C SER A 210 -2.63 -18.82 -13.82
N VAL A 211 -2.37 -18.23 -14.99
CA VAL A 211 -3.34 -17.54 -15.83
C VAL A 211 -3.62 -18.39 -17.06
N LYS A 212 -4.88 -18.74 -17.29
CA LYS A 212 -5.30 -19.44 -18.52
C LYS A 212 -5.46 -18.45 -19.66
N LEU A 213 -4.67 -18.62 -20.70
CA LEU A 213 -4.63 -17.77 -21.89
C LEU A 213 -5.60 -18.28 -22.97
N ALA A 214 -6.87 -18.02 -22.81
CA ALA A 214 -7.90 -18.50 -23.73
C ALA A 214 -7.89 -17.77 -25.07
N ASN A 215 -7.99 -18.52 -26.15
CA ASN A 215 -8.02 -18.00 -27.52
C ASN A 215 -9.20 -17.04 -27.76
N GLY A 216 -8.89 -15.88 -28.33
CA GLY A 216 -9.84 -14.82 -28.61
C GLY A 216 -10.39 -14.10 -27.36
N LYS A 217 -9.65 -14.11 -26.26
CA LYS A 217 -10.07 -13.50 -24.99
C LYS A 217 -9.02 -12.54 -24.44
N PHE A 218 -9.52 -11.54 -23.69
CA PHE A 218 -8.73 -10.75 -22.76
C PHE A 218 -8.83 -11.34 -21.38
N THR A 219 -7.71 -11.37 -20.68
CA THR A 219 -7.63 -11.71 -19.26
C THR A 219 -7.11 -10.50 -18.51
N ASP A 220 -7.87 -10.03 -17.53
CA ASP A 220 -7.47 -8.89 -16.71
C ASP A 220 -6.45 -9.30 -15.66
N VAL A 221 -5.42 -8.47 -15.50
CA VAL A 221 -4.37 -8.60 -14.47
C VAL A 221 -4.21 -7.29 -13.76
N ASP A 222 -4.29 -7.32 -12.44
CA ASP A 222 -4.12 -6.17 -11.58
C ASP A 222 -2.72 -6.16 -10.99
N ILE A 223 -1.98 -5.06 -11.19
CA ILE A 223 -0.66 -4.83 -10.64
C ILE A 223 -0.72 -3.61 -9.71
N ASP A 224 -0.74 -3.88 -8.42
CA ASP A 224 -0.69 -2.86 -7.37
C ASP A 224 0.79 -2.58 -7.02
N LEU A 225 1.35 -1.51 -7.56
CA LEU A 225 2.73 -1.09 -7.26
C LEU A 225 2.89 -0.62 -5.81
N GLY A 226 1.79 -0.29 -5.14
CA GLY A 226 1.79 0.00 -3.70
C GLY A 226 2.24 -1.20 -2.85
N LYS A 227 2.04 -2.41 -3.35
CA LYS A 227 2.47 -3.68 -2.72
C LYS A 227 3.74 -4.27 -3.33
N ALA A 228 4.23 -3.69 -4.41
CA ALA A 228 5.41 -4.17 -5.11
C ALA A 228 6.69 -3.59 -4.50
N LEU A 229 7.80 -4.31 -4.70
CA LEU A 229 9.12 -3.88 -4.25
C LEU A 229 9.86 -3.21 -5.42
N PRO A 230 10.33 -1.95 -5.29
CA PRO A 230 11.27 -1.36 -6.22
C PRO A 230 12.60 -2.13 -6.24
N GLU A 231 13.19 -2.35 -7.41
CA GLU A 231 14.43 -3.13 -7.56
C GLU A 231 15.66 -2.47 -6.93
N ASP A 232 15.65 -1.15 -6.79
CA ASP A 232 16.72 -0.35 -6.18
C ASP A 232 16.60 -0.24 -4.65
N VAL A 233 15.50 -0.69 -4.06
CA VAL A 233 15.26 -0.65 -2.62
C VAL A 233 15.75 -1.94 -1.96
N LYS A 234 16.77 -1.81 -1.11
CA LYS A 234 17.22 -2.90 -0.25
C LYS A 234 16.38 -2.92 1.02
N LEU A 235 15.69 -4.01 1.25
CA LEU A 235 14.91 -4.21 2.47
C LEU A 235 15.71 -5.07 3.46
N PRO A 236 15.68 -4.72 4.76
CA PRO A 236 16.18 -5.62 5.80
C PRO A 236 15.29 -6.88 5.85
N GLU A 237 15.87 -8.00 6.24
CA GLU A 237 15.11 -9.24 6.45
C GLU A 237 14.15 -9.10 7.63
N HIS A 238 14.62 -8.48 8.72
CA HIS A 238 13.87 -8.15 9.91
C HIS A 238 13.99 -6.68 10.24
N LEU A 239 13.00 -6.13 10.90
CA LEU A 239 13.02 -4.77 11.42
C LEU A 239 12.31 -4.73 12.78
N TYR A 240 12.94 -4.13 13.79
CA TYR A 240 12.46 -4.07 15.16
C TYR A 240 12.35 -2.65 15.64
N LEU A 241 11.26 -2.32 16.33
CA LEU A 241 11.07 -1.06 17.04
C LEU A 241 11.71 -1.16 18.43
N ILE A 242 12.53 -0.17 18.82
CA ILE A 242 13.20 -0.08 20.10
C ILE A 242 13.40 1.37 20.53
N GLY A 243 13.46 1.63 21.82
CA GLY A 243 13.74 2.94 22.39
C GLY A 243 13.02 3.15 23.70
N ASP A 244 13.50 4.08 24.52
CA ASP A 244 12.92 4.38 25.84
C ASP A 244 11.51 4.98 25.77
N ALA A 245 11.10 5.49 24.60
CA ALA A 245 9.73 5.86 24.32
C ALA A 245 8.81 4.67 23.99
N THR A 246 9.25 3.41 24.13
CA THR A 246 8.47 2.18 23.89
C THR A 246 8.38 1.34 25.15
N ASP A 247 7.50 0.34 25.18
CA ASP A 247 7.43 -0.66 26.27
C ASP A 247 8.71 -1.50 26.37
N ALA A 248 9.45 -1.63 25.27
CA ALA A 248 10.71 -2.37 25.24
C ALA A 248 11.86 -1.62 25.94
N GLY A 249 11.79 -0.28 26.03
CA GLY A 249 12.94 0.52 26.39
C GLY A 249 14.12 0.23 25.46
N TRP A 250 15.33 0.16 25.99
CA TRP A 250 16.54 -0.24 25.27
C TRP A 250 16.89 -1.73 25.45
N ASP A 251 15.91 -2.58 25.83
CA ASP A 251 16.07 -4.02 25.97
C ASP A 251 15.88 -4.70 24.61
N LEU A 252 16.98 -5.18 24.00
CA LEU A 252 16.98 -5.87 22.72
C LEU A 252 16.09 -7.12 22.71
N GLY A 253 15.96 -7.81 23.85
CA GLY A 253 15.11 -8.99 23.99
C GLY A 253 13.62 -8.68 23.85
N LYS A 254 13.24 -7.45 24.23
CA LYS A 254 11.86 -6.96 24.17
C LYS A 254 11.55 -6.14 22.91
N ALA A 255 12.56 -5.87 22.06
CA ALA A 255 12.35 -5.13 20.81
C ALA A 255 11.24 -5.76 19.97
N VAL A 256 10.30 -4.93 19.50
CA VAL A 256 9.06 -5.37 18.84
C VAL A 256 9.29 -5.55 17.35
N GLU A 257 9.10 -6.76 16.84
CA GLU A 257 9.25 -7.05 15.41
C GLU A 257 8.11 -6.42 14.60
N MET A 258 8.48 -5.76 13.52
CA MET A 258 7.56 -5.14 12.58
C MET A 258 7.15 -6.12 11.49
N LYS A 259 5.86 -6.14 11.15
CA LYS A 259 5.34 -6.97 10.06
C LYS A 259 5.61 -6.28 8.72
N ARG A 260 6.20 -7.05 7.79
CA ARG A 260 6.44 -6.59 6.42
C ARG A 260 5.26 -6.87 5.50
N GLU A 261 4.88 -5.88 4.71
CA GLU A 261 3.91 -6.01 3.62
C GLU A 261 4.45 -5.24 2.39
N GLY A 262 4.97 -5.97 1.40
CA GLY A 262 5.67 -5.37 0.26
C GLY A 262 6.93 -4.61 0.69
N ALA A 263 6.97 -3.31 0.41
CA ALA A 263 8.04 -2.40 0.82
C ALA A 263 7.76 -1.65 2.14
N VAL A 264 6.67 -1.97 2.83
CA VAL A 264 6.26 -1.31 4.07
C VAL A 264 6.43 -2.25 5.25
N TYR A 265 7.09 -1.76 6.31
CA TYR A 265 7.11 -2.39 7.63
C TYR A 265 6.15 -1.65 8.55
N GLN A 266 5.30 -2.37 9.25
CA GLN A 266 4.31 -1.77 10.15
C GLN A 266 4.16 -2.52 11.46
N VAL A 267 3.83 -1.78 12.52
CA VAL A 267 3.53 -2.32 13.85
C VAL A 267 2.55 -1.40 14.58
N GLU A 268 1.75 -1.96 15.47
CA GLU A 268 1.03 -1.20 16.49
C GLU A 268 1.75 -1.38 17.82
N ALA A 269 2.08 -0.27 18.48
CA ALA A 269 2.79 -0.26 19.75
C ALA A 269 2.40 0.95 20.59
N ASN A 270 2.60 0.84 21.90
CA ASN A 270 2.53 1.99 22.79
C ASN A 270 3.80 2.83 22.64
N LEU A 271 3.61 4.12 22.44
CA LEU A 271 4.70 5.10 22.48
C LEU A 271 4.41 6.15 23.56
N TYR A 272 5.48 6.60 24.18
CA TYR A 272 5.43 7.54 25.28
C TYR A 272 6.22 8.80 24.96
N HIS A 273 5.71 9.94 25.37
CA HIS A 273 6.41 11.22 25.29
C HIS A 273 7.46 11.31 26.41
N LYS A 274 8.53 10.53 26.28
CA LYS A 274 9.61 10.47 27.29
C LYS A 274 10.94 10.11 26.66
N GLY A 275 12.01 10.43 27.37
CA GLY A 275 13.38 10.01 27.08
C GLY A 275 13.91 10.53 25.75
N GLU A 276 14.78 9.74 25.14
CA GLU A 276 15.41 10.08 23.86
C GLU A 276 14.53 9.75 22.65
N GLY A 277 13.51 8.88 22.82
CA GLY A 277 12.60 8.48 21.77
C GLY A 277 12.77 7.02 21.32
N PHE A 278 12.52 6.76 20.03
CA PHE A 278 12.60 5.42 19.45
C PHE A 278 13.31 5.43 18.09
N LYS A 279 13.81 4.27 17.70
CA LYS A 279 14.45 3.98 16.41
C LYS A 279 14.13 2.55 15.96
N PHE A 280 14.65 2.17 14.81
CA PHE A 280 14.46 0.83 14.26
C PHE A 280 15.81 0.16 14.03
N ILE A 281 15.90 -1.13 14.34
CA ILE A 281 17.11 -1.95 14.19
C ILE A 281 16.82 -3.19 13.33
N THR A 282 17.82 -3.64 12.59
CA THR A 282 17.65 -4.79 11.68
C THR A 282 17.89 -6.14 12.33
N ASP A 283 18.47 -6.16 13.53
CA ASP A 283 18.73 -7.36 14.31
C ASP A 283 18.70 -7.03 15.80
N LYS A 284 18.39 -8.00 16.67
CA LYS A 284 18.37 -7.87 18.14
C LYS A 284 19.76 -7.91 18.75
N ARG A 285 20.68 -7.10 18.21
CA ARG A 285 22.04 -6.93 18.72
C ARG A 285 22.52 -5.50 18.57
N TRP A 286 23.32 -5.02 19.52
CA TRP A 286 23.97 -3.72 19.40
C TRP A 286 25.01 -3.74 18.26
N GLY A 287 25.03 -2.66 17.47
CA GLY A 287 25.88 -2.55 16.26
C GLY A 287 25.27 -3.18 15.01
N ALA A 288 24.02 -3.65 15.06
CA ALA A 288 23.26 -3.92 13.84
C ALA A 288 22.98 -2.63 13.09
N ASP A 289 22.66 -2.74 11.79
CA ASP A 289 22.16 -1.62 11.01
C ASP A 289 20.88 -1.06 11.64
N GLU A 290 20.76 0.26 11.68
CA GLU A 290 19.65 0.94 12.31
C GLU A 290 19.12 2.09 11.46
N TYR A 291 17.80 2.31 11.52
CA TYR A 291 17.13 3.41 10.85
C TYR A 291 16.75 4.47 11.89
N ARG A 292 17.26 5.66 11.69
CA ARG A 292 17.12 6.82 12.56
C ARG A 292 16.41 7.95 11.86
N LYS A 293 16.03 8.96 12.60
CA LYS A 293 15.34 10.14 12.09
C LYS A 293 16.24 10.94 11.15
N GLY A 294 15.76 11.24 9.96
CA GLY A 294 16.41 12.12 9.00
C GLY A 294 16.15 13.60 9.30
N ASP A 295 16.87 14.48 8.61
CA ASP A 295 16.86 15.93 8.85
C ASP A 295 15.48 16.60 8.72
N ASP A 296 14.58 16.07 7.90
CA ASP A 296 13.22 16.59 7.72
C ASP A 296 12.21 16.11 8.79
N GLY A 297 12.65 15.26 9.72
CA GLY A 297 11.84 14.75 10.82
C GLY A 297 10.80 13.69 10.45
N SER A 298 10.50 13.49 9.16
CA SER A 298 9.52 12.53 8.65
C SER A 298 10.15 11.38 7.86
N THR A 299 11.42 11.48 7.49
CA THR A 299 12.18 10.43 6.82
C THR A 299 13.01 9.62 7.81
N PHE A 300 13.33 8.39 7.41
CA PHE A 300 14.27 7.53 8.12
C PHE A 300 15.50 7.27 7.24
N VAL A 301 16.66 7.24 7.87
CA VAL A 301 17.96 7.08 7.20
C VAL A 301 18.74 5.94 7.85
N LEU A 302 19.33 5.10 7.01
CA LEU A 302 20.17 3.98 7.47
C LEU A 302 21.47 4.51 8.07
N ASN A 303 21.75 4.12 9.33
CA ASN A 303 22.96 4.44 10.06
C ASN A 303 23.29 5.96 10.08
N GLU A 304 22.25 6.80 10.25
CA GLU A 304 22.40 8.26 10.33
C GLU A 304 23.41 8.64 11.45
N PRO A 305 24.49 9.37 11.13
CA PRO A 305 25.54 9.69 12.10
C PRO A 305 25.07 10.53 13.29
N LYS A 306 24.04 11.34 13.12
CA LYS A 306 23.55 12.26 14.17
C LYS A 306 22.88 11.56 15.36
N ASP A 307 22.58 10.27 15.25
CA ASP A 307 21.88 9.46 16.28
C ASP A 307 20.56 10.10 16.79
N GLU A 308 19.89 10.86 15.92
CA GLU A 308 18.58 11.42 16.24
C GLU A 308 17.49 10.34 16.19
N LYS A 309 16.62 10.39 17.18
CA LYS A 309 15.54 9.43 17.37
C LYS A 309 14.16 10.06 17.08
N PHE A 310 13.19 9.24 16.75
CA PHE A 310 11.81 9.69 16.59
C PHE A 310 11.16 9.88 17.96
N GLN A 311 10.27 10.85 18.06
CA GLN A 311 9.50 11.14 19.26
C GLN A 311 8.04 11.32 18.95
N VAL A 312 7.17 11.16 19.94
CA VAL A 312 5.76 11.49 19.90
C VAL A 312 5.44 12.60 20.88
N GLU A 313 4.37 13.34 20.62
CA GLU A 313 3.95 14.45 21.48
C GLU A 313 3.09 14.02 22.68
N LYS A 314 2.48 12.82 22.58
CA LYS A 314 1.56 12.29 23.59
C LYS A 314 1.80 10.80 23.82
N ASP A 315 1.49 10.35 25.02
CA ASP A 315 1.44 8.94 25.33
C ASP A 315 0.23 8.31 24.64
N GLY A 316 0.41 7.15 23.98
CA GLY A 316 -0.68 6.52 23.27
C GLY A 316 -0.31 5.22 22.57
N LYS A 317 -1.33 4.53 22.10
CA LYS A 317 -1.18 3.43 21.15
C LYS A 317 -1.11 4.00 19.74
N TYR A 318 -0.06 3.66 19.03
CA TYR A 318 0.23 4.19 17.69
C TYR A 318 0.32 3.07 16.66
N LYS A 319 -0.12 3.38 15.44
CA LYS A 319 0.27 2.64 14.25
C LYS A 319 1.49 3.31 13.64
N ILE A 320 2.56 2.53 13.48
CA ILE A 320 3.86 2.97 12.98
C ILE A 320 4.11 2.24 11.66
N ALA A 321 4.45 2.97 10.59
CA ALA A 321 4.76 2.38 9.30
C ALA A 321 5.95 3.06 8.63
N LEU A 322 6.93 2.26 8.18
CA LEU A 322 8.07 2.69 7.39
C LEU A 322 7.84 2.26 5.93
N ASP A 323 7.72 3.21 5.04
CA ASP A 323 7.62 2.95 3.61
C ASP A 323 9.01 3.12 2.96
N PHE A 324 9.65 2.02 2.64
CA PHE A 324 11.00 1.99 2.04
C PHE A 324 11.05 2.52 0.60
N ARG A 325 9.91 2.64 -0.09
CA ARG A 325 9.88 3.25 -1.43
C ARG A 325 10.09 4.76 -1.36
N THR A 326 9.55 5.37 -0.30
CA THR A 326 9.57 6.82 -0.13
C THR A 326 10.56 7.28 0.93
N GLY A 327 11.11 6.36 1.72
CA GLY A 327 11.95 6.66 2.87
C GLY A 327 11.21 7.36 4.01
N LYS A 328 9.85 7.28 4.03
CA LYS A 328 9.02 8.02 4.98
C LYS A 328 8.51 7.14 6.11
N LEU A 329 8.55 7.71 7.32
CA LEU A 329 7.89 7.19 8.50
C LEU A 329 6.50 7.83 8.65
N SER A 330 5.52 7.01 8.95
CA SER A 330 4.17 7.42 9.38
C SER A 330 3.95 6.94 10.81
N VAL A 331 3.56 7.85 11.70
CA VAL A 331 3.22 7.56 13.10
C VAL A 331 1.83 8.13 13.35
N THR A 332 0.83 7.26 13.50
CA THR A 332 -0.57 7.64 13.63
C THR A 332 -1.08 7.23 15.00
N LEU A 333 -1.54 8.18 15.80
CA LEU A 333 -2.19 7.92 17.09
C LEU A 333 -3.50 7.17 16.85
N LEU A 334 -3.66 6.01 17.47
CA LEU A 334 -4.88 5.21 17.47
C LEU A 334 -5.73 5.47 18.70
N GLU A 335 -5.06 5.53 19.87
CA GLU A 335 -5.70 5.73 21.17
C GLU A 335 -4.74 6.46 22.10
N GLU A 336 -5.21 7.51 22.77
CA GLU A 336 -4.41 8.26 23.74
C GLU A 336 -4.38 7.50 25.07
N ILE A 337 -3.19 7.29 25.64
CA ILE A 337 -3.04 6.76 26.99
C ILE A 337 -3.18 7.93 27.94
N VAL A 338 -4.35 8.04 28.55
CA VAL A 338 -4.59 9.04 29.58
C VAL A 338 -4.13 8.46 30.92
N GLU A 339 -3.17 9.13 31.56
CA GLU A 339 -2.75 8.74 32.91
C GLU A 339 -3.92 8.95 33.89
N ASP A 340 -4.24 7.89 34.63
CA ASP A 340 -5.22 7.99 35.70
C ASP A 340 -4.56 8.68 36.89
N LEU A 341 -4.68 10.02 36.91
CA LEU A 341 -4.10 10.85 37.96
C LEU A 341 -4.88 10.68 39.27
N PRO A 342 -4.18 10.64 40.41
CA PRO A 342 -4.84 10.67 41.70
C PRO A 342 -5.77 11.90 41.83
N GLU A 343 -6.88 11.71 42.50
CA GLU A 343 -7.86 12.77 42.82
C GLU A 343 -7.83 13.04 44.31
N ILE A 344 -7.87 14.31 44.67
CA ILE A 344 -8.01 14.75 46.04
C ILE A 344 -9.41 15.29 46.31
N ILE A 345 -10.04 14.79 47.34
CA ILE A 345 -11.43 15.15 47.74
C ILE A 345 -11.38 15.86 49.08
N TYR A 346 -11.91 17.06 49.13
CA TYR A 346 -11.90 17.89 50.32
C TYR A 346 -13.17 18.79 50.33
N SER A 347 -13.41 19.51 51.44
CA SER A 347 -14.43 20.53 51.49
C SER A 347 -13.86 21.92 51.21
N ASN A 348 -14.44 22.67 50.30
CA ASN A 348 -14.06 24.06 50.05
C ASN A 348 -14.48 25.01 51.15
N PRO A 349 -14.12 26.31 51.12
CA PRO A 349 -14.52 27.29 52.13
C PRO A 349 -16.00 27.37 52.39
N GLU A 350 -16.83 27.15 51.35
CA GLU A 350 -18.29 27.17 51.41
C GLU A 350 -18.87 25.88 52.04
N GLY A 351 -18.04 24.88 52.31
CA GLY A 351 -18.46 23.62 52.88
C GLY A 351 -18.98 22.61 51.84
N THR A 352 -18.73 22.87 50.58
CA THR A 352 -19.08 21.95 49.48
C THR A 352 -17.93 20.96 49.23
N ALA A 353 -18.27 19.67 49.09
CA ALA A 353 -17.30 18.67 48.69
C ALA A 353 -16.76 18.95 47.27
N THR A 354 -15.44 19.04 47.17
CA THR A 354 -14.72 19.34 45.94
C THR A 354 -13.77 18.17 45.62
N THR A 355 -13.68 17.83 44.34
CA THR A 355 -12.75 16.81 43.83
C THR A 355 -11.86 17.45 42.79
N ASP A 356 -10.55 17.46 43.03
CA ASP A 356 -9.59 17.99 42.10
C ASP A 356 -8.58 16.89 41.71
N LYS A 357 -8.17 16.87 40.43
CA LYS A 357 -7.09 16.00 39.96
C LYS A 357 -5.75 16.55 40.47
N MET A 358 -4.95 15.66 41.05
CA MET A 358 -3.60 16.03 41.48
C MET A 358 -2.73 16.25 40.23
N LYS A 359 -1.86 17.26 40.31
CA LYS A 359 -0.90 17.56 39.25
C LYS A 359 0.37 16.71 39.43
N LYS A 360 0.73 15.97 38.38
CA LYS A 360 2.03 15.27 38.35
C LYS A 360 3.17 16.27 38.24
N VAL A 361 4.13 16.24 39.17
CA VAL A 361 5.33 17.11 39.20
C VAL A 361 6.60 16.34 38.90
N ALA A 362 6.62 15.03 39.17
CA ALA A 362 7.69 14.11 38.81
C ALA A 362 7.13 12.68 38.69
N ASN A 363 7.96 11.73 38.30
CA ASN A 363 7.52 10.34 38.22
C ASN A 363 7.14 9.80 39.63
N GLY A 364 5.85 9.46 39.78
CA GLY A 364 5.28 9.01 41.06
C GLY A 364 5.09 10.11 42.09
N ILE A 365 5.23 11.38 41.72
CA ILE A 365 5.03 12.52 42.64
C ILE A 365 3.91 13.42 42.09
N TYR A 366 2.86 13.60 42.90
CA TYR A 366 1.69 14.37 42.57
C TYR A 366 1.44 15.44 43.62
N THR A 367 0.94 16.62 43.20
CA THR A 367 0.61 17.73 44.09
C THR A 367 -0.80 18.25 43.86
N ALA A 368 -1.43 18.70 44.92
CA ALA A 368 -2.67 19.45 44.86
C ALA A 368 -2.78 20.42 46.06
N GLN A 369 -3.73 21.33 46.00
CA GLN A 369 -4.06 22.18 47.11
C GLN A 369 -5.37 21.73 47.75
N VAL A 370 -5.42 21.66 49.07
CA VAL A 370 -6.65 21.39 49.84
C VAL A 370 -6.96 22.54 50.76
N TYR A 371 -8.25 22.90 50.85
CA TYR A 371 -8.70 23.82 51.84
C TYR A 371 -8.87 23.09 53.19
N VAL A 372 -8.40 23.69 54.24
CA VAL A 372 -8.59 23.22 55.61
C VAL A 372 -9.28 24.32 56.37
N GLY A 373 -10.50 24.05 56.91
CA GLY A 373 -11.28 24.97 57.66
C GLY A 373 -11.74 24.43 59.00
N SER A 374 -12.23 25.29 59.85
CA SER A 374 -12.88 24.92 61.09
C SER A 374 -14.31 24.43 60.86
N GLY A 375 -14.71 23.35 61.48
CA GLY A 375 -16.02 22.77 61.39
C GLY A 375 -16.06 21.33 60.92
N GLU A 376 -17.15 20.66 61.23
CA GLU A 376 -17.34 19.26 60.90
C GLU A 376 -17.22 19.01 59.35
N GLY A 377 -16.31 18.13 58.96
CA GLY A 377 -16.03 17.78 57.54
C GLY A 377 -15.16 18.77 56.78
N LYS A 378 -14.79 19.93 57.30
CA LYS A 378 -13.92 20.90 56.61
C LYS A 378 -12.43 20.73 56.91
N ASN A 379 -12.10 19.87 57.83
CA ASN A 379 -10.72 19.60 58.27
C ASN A 379 -10.21 18.23 57.77
N LEU A 380 -10.77 17.72 56.69
CA LEU A 380 -10.41 16.42 56.16
C LEU A 380 -10.27 16.41 54.65
N PHE A 381 -9.42 15.52 54.15
CA PHE A 381 -9.31 15.22 52.73
C PHE A 381 -9.13 13.71 52.47
N ARG A 382 -9.37 13.29 51.27
CA ARG A 382 -9.15 11.94 50.80
C ARG A 382 -8.42 11.98 49.47
N ILE A 383 -7.58 10.96 49.24
CA ILE A 383 -6.93 10.77 47.92
C ILE A 383 -7.43 9.45 47.36
N SER A 384 -7.86 9.49 46.07
CA SER A 384 -8.29 8.32 45.32
C SER A 384 -7.62 8.26 43.96
N GLN A 385 -7.52 7.04 43.41
CA GLN A 385 -7.07 6.80 42.03
C GLN A 385 -7.86 5.60 41.48
N GLY A 386 -8.69 5.83 40.48
CA GLY A 386 -9.65 4.84 40.00
C GLY A 386 -10.57 4.38 41.15
N ASN A 387 -10.59 3.08 41.41
CA ASN A 387 -11.41 2.47 42.50
C ASN A 387 -10.63 2.31 43.81
N SER A 388 -9.43 2.85 43.92
CA SER A 388 -8.57 2.71 45.09
C SER A 388 -8.50 4.01 45.90
N TYR A 389 -8.43 3.90 47.22
CA TYR A 389 -8.25 5.01 48.16
C TYR A 389 -6.90 4.88 48.85
N TRP A 390 -6.18 6.00 48.97
CA TRP A 390 -4.87 6.05 49.60
C TRP A 390 -5.05 6.43 51.05
N ASN A 391 -5.17 5.44 51.93
CA ASN A 391 -5.18 5.63 53.39
C ASN A 391 -4.72 4.34 54.09
N SER A 392 -4.56 4.44 55.42
CA SER A 392 -4.14 3.28 56.23
C SER A 392 -5.29 2.32 56.61
N GLY A 393 -6.49 2.49 56.03
CA GLY A 393 -7.69 1.71 56.40
C GLY A 393 -8.36 2.18 57.72
N LYS A 394 -7.94 3.29 58.26
CA LYS A 394 -8.53 4.00 59.42
C LYS A 394 -8.40 5.48 59.24
N ASP A 395 -9.20 6.31 59.98
CA ASP A 395 -8.97 7.73 60.01
C ASP A 395 -7.61 8.01 60.64
N GLU A 396 -6.80 8.82 59.99
CA GLU A 396 -5.49 9.18 60.41
C GLU A 396 -5.47 10.69 60.71
N VAL A 397 -5.22 11.01 61.97
CA VAL A 397 -5.18 12.39 62.44
C VAL A 397 -3.76 12.94 62.21
N ILE A 398 -3.67 13.97 61.41
CA ILE A 398 -2.47 14.76 61.24
C ILE A 398 -2.34 15.69 62.44
N ASP A 399 -1.55 15.32 63.45
CA ASP A 399 -1.33 16.09 64.66
C ASP A 399 -0.01 16.86 64.56
N PHE A 400 -0.10 18.17 64.48
CA PHE A 400 1.06 19.05 64.42
C PHE A 400 1.46 19.68 65.78
N ARG A 401 0.92 19.18 66.91
CA ARG A 401 1.19 19.73 68.22
C ARG A 401 2.65 19.66 68.62
N ASP A 402 3.43 18.74 68.10
CA ASP A 402 4.84 18.53 68.35
C ASP A 402 5.78 19.18 67.34
N ALA A 403 5.25 19.76 66.27
CA ALA A 403 6.07 20.50 65.32
C ALA A 403 6.37 21.88 65.89
N GLU A 404 7.55 22.10 66.42
CA GLU A 404 8.09 23.45 66.64
C GLU A 404 7.98 24.20 65.32
N THR A 405 7.05 25.11 65.30
CA THR A 405 6.63 25.87 64.15
C THR A 405 7.78 26.62 63.51
N LYS A 406 8.31 26.08 62.43
CA LYS A 406 8.82 26.90 61.33
C LYS A 406 7.78 26.85 60.21
N ALA A 407 7.16 27.96 59.96
CA ALA A 407 5.94 28.12 59.17
C ALA A 407 6.02 27.70 57.73
N ASP A 408 7.09 27.16 57.19
CA ASP A 408 7.32 27.04 55.76
C ASP A 408 7.57 25.62 55.21
N ALA A 409 7.61 24.57 56.03
CA ALA A 409 7.75 23.21 55.54
C ALA A 409 7.31 22.16 56.57
N LEU A 410 6.02 21.94 56.69
CA LEU A 410 5.49 20.75 57.35
C LEU A 410 5.53 19.58 56.35
N THR A 411 6.52 18.71 56.52
CA THR A 411 6.55 17.43 55.79
C THR A 411 6.02 16.36 56.73
N TYR A 412 4.86 15.81 56.44
CA TYR A 412 4.33 14.64 57.14
C TYR A 412 4.63 13.43 56.25
N GLU A 413 5.46 12.52 56.72
CA GLU A 413 5.73 11.25 56.02
C GLU A 413 4.68 10.23 56.42
N PHE A 414 3.84 9.88 55.45
CA PHE A 414 2.85 8.83 55.61
C PHE A 414 3.55 7.46 55.48
N SER A 415 3.60 6.70 56.53
CA SER A 415 4.08 5.32 56.52
C SER A 415 2.91 4.35 56.38
N GLY A 416 3.00 3.39 55.45
CA GLY A 416 2.02 2.30 55.32
C GLY A 416 0.84 2.59 54.44
N LEU A 417 1.01 3.44 53.41
CA LEU A 417 0.00 3.64 52.37
C LEU A 417 -0.30 2.33 51.63
N SER A 418 -1.55 1.90 51.65
CA SER A 418 -2.06 0.75 50.90
C SER A 418 -3.08 1.19 49.88
N ALA A 419 -2.90 0.79 48.63
CA ALA A 419 -3.89 0.98 47.57
C ALA A 419 -5.24 0.28 47.83
N ASN A 420 -5.36 -0.44 48.95
CA ASN A 420 -6.57 -1.17 49.38
C ASN A 420 -7.34 -0.42 50.50
N GLY A 421 -7.14 0.90 50.62
CA GLY A 421 -7.83 1.71 51.59
C GLY A 421 -9.37 1.73 51.40
N ASN A 422 -10.07 1.98 52.52
CA ASN A 422 -11.54 2.04 52.53
C ASN A 422 -12.02 3.46 52.24
N SER A 423 -13.06 3.61 51.37
CA SER A 423 -13.67 4.88 51.01
C SER A 423 -14.28 5.68 52.20
N GLY A 424 -14.48 5.01 53.33
CA GLY A 424 -14.98 5.63 54.56
C GLY A 424 -13.95 6.41 55.38
N HIS A 425 -12.65 6.28 55.07
CA HIS A 425 -11.59 6.90 55.87
C HIS A 425 -10.94 8.09 55.17
N ALA A 426 -10.48 9.06 55.98
CA ALA A 426 -9.94 10.32 55.50
C ALA A 426 -8.70 10.73 56.32
N TRP A 427 -7.90 11.64 55.78
CA TRP A 427 -6.91 12.39 56.48
C TRP A 427 -7.57 13.53 57.21
N VAL A 428 -7.36 13.64 58.54
CA VAL A 428 -8.04 14.64 59.40
C VAL A 428 -7.00 15.54 60.03
N PHE A 429 -7.12 16.83 59.75
CA PHE A 429 -6.33 17.85 60.41
C PHE A 429 -6.86 18.13 61.82
N ASP A 430 -5.98 18.31 62.83
CA ASP A 430 -6.36 18.74 64.14
C ASP A 430 -6.84 20.22 64.11
N THR A 431 -7.76 20.59 64.98
CA THR A 431 -8.48 21.88 65.08
C THR A 431 -7.65 23.15 65.31
N LYS A 432 -6.34 23.06 65.29
CA LYS A 432 -5.42 24.17 65.49
C LYS A 432 -4.88 24.82 64.22
N PHE A 433 -5.28 24.33 63.07
CA PHE A 433 -4.88 24.92 61.79
C PHE A 433 -5.58 26.23 61.50
N GLU A 434 -4.84 27.16 60.88
CA GLU A 434 -5.42 28.33 60.28
C GLU A 434 -6.26 27.92 59.06
N GLU A 435 -7.43 28.51 58.88
CA GLU A 435 -8.29 28.31 57.75
C GLU A 435 -7.62 28.85 56.48
N ARG A 436 -7.08 27.96 55.62
CA ARG A 436 -6.42 28.31 54.37
C ARG A 436 -6.19 27.06 53.49
N TYR A 437 -5.70 27.30 52.30
CA TYR A 437 -5.23 26.22 51.42
C TYR A 437 -3.84 25.73 51.81
N TYR A 438 -3.66 24.43 51.79
CA TYR A 438 -2.39 23.74 52.05
C TYR A 438 -2.00 22.92 50.81
N ASP A 439 -0.67 22.90 50.49
CA ASP A 439 -0.13 22.05 49.44
C ASP A 439 0.00 20.61 49.97
N VAL A 440 -0.55 19.67 49.21
CA VAL A 440 -0.43 18.23 49.48
C VAL A 440 0.40 17.61 48.37
N THR A 441 1.44 16.84 48.75
CA THR A 441 2.26 16.06 47.83
C THR A 441 2.09 14.59 48.15
N LEU A 442 1.78 13.80 47.12
CA LEU A 442 1.67 12.34 47.18
C LEU A 442 2.85 11.71 46.47
#